data_f8fbdc1e65e9b984d0bdb0665e4bcce5
#
_entry.id   f8fbdc1e65e9b984d0bdb0665e4bcce5
#
_cell.length_a   1.000
_cell.length_b   1.000
_cell.length_c   1.000
_cell.angle_alpha   90.00
_cell.angle_beta   90.00
_cell.angle_gamma   90.00
#
_symmetry.space_group_name_H-M   'P 1'
#
loop_
_entity.id
_entity.type
_entity.pdbx_description
1 polymer ?
#
loop_
_entity_poly.entity_id
_entity_poly.type
_entity_poly.pdbx_seq_one_letter_code
_entity_poly.pdbx_strand_id
1 'polypeptide(L)'
;MVIHKILNNNLILSRDGQGHEVIVKGCGIAFQKKKGQQVEESRIEKIFTAENAQISKEIQGYLTAIPEKYLDFVEAFVNDVKEKEGMKLNDSIYFSLSDHIMGAISRLENGIRLQNMLLLDIKQLYHKEYEIGLELLKKVNEMFEVDLS
;
A
#
# COMPACT_ATOMS: atom_id res chain seq x y z
N MET A 1 5.41 -19.82 8.12
CA MET A 1 5.17 -19.28 6.76
C MET A 1 6.43 -19.42 5.91
N VAL A 2 6.29 -19.95 4.72
CA VAL A 2 7.40 -20.22 3.80
C VAL A 2 7.47 -19.15 2.73
N ILE A 3 8.67 -18.70 2.37
CA ILE A 3 8.88 -17.72 1.31
C ILE A 3 8.65 -18.37 -0.06
N HIS A 4 7.64 -17.92 -0.79
CA HIS A 4 7.40 -18.34 -2.17
C HIS A 4 8.12 -17.49 -3.19
N LYS A 5 8.22 -16.20 -2.94
CA LYS A 5 8.93 -15.25 -3.77
C LYS A 5 9.35 -14.05 -2.95
N ILE A 6 10.55 -13.55 -3.20
CA ILE A 6 11.05 -12.33 -2.57
C ILE A 6 10.78 -11.17 -3.52
N LEU A 7 10.01 -10.19 -3.05
CA LEU A 7 9.73 -8.98 -3.82
C LEU A 7 10.79 -7.90 -3.56
N ASN A 8 11.15 -7.71 -2.30
CA ASN A 8 12.29 -6.91 -1.85
C ASN A 8 12.66 -7.34 -0.43
N ASN A 9 13.58 -6.63 0.22
CA ASN A 9 14.02 -7.01 1.57
C ASN A 9 12.91 -6.99 2.63
N ASN A 10 11.82 -6.28 2.37
CA ASN A 10 10.73 -6.06 3.33
C ASN A 10 9.39 -6.67 2.90
N LEU A 11 9.31 -7.20 1.68
CA LEU A 11 8.09 -7.77 1.12
C LEU A 11 8.37 -9.14 0.50
N ILE A 12 7.54 -10.10 0.84
CA ILE A 12 7.59 -11.44 0.26
C ILE A 12 6.20 -11.91 -0.14
N LEU A 13 6.15 -12.86 -1.06
CA LEU A 13 4.95 -13.66 -1.31
C LEU A 13 5.05 -14.95 -0.52
N SER A 14 3.95 -15.31 0.12
CA SER A 14 3.78 -16.59 0.79
C SER A 14 2.38 -17.14 0.50
N ARG A 15 1.98 -18.18 1.18
CA ARG A 15 0.62 -18.73 1.12
C ARG A 15 0.07 -18.90 2.52
N ASP A 16 -1.24 -18.65 2.67
CA ASP A 16 -1.94 -18.90 3.92
C ASP A 16 -2.26 -20.40 4.09
N GLY A 17 -2.95 -20.73 5.19
CA GLY A 17 -3.34 -22.11 5.47
C GLY A 17 -4.33 -22.71 4.47
N GLN A 18 -4.96 -21.88 3.63
CA GLN A 18 -5.90 -22.31 2.59
C GLN A 18 -5.27 -22.37 1.21
N GLY A 19 -3.97 -22.10 1.09
CA GLY A 19 -3.25 -22.09 -0.18
C GLY A 19 -3.38 -20.82 -1.00
N HIS A 20 -3.99 -19.76 -0.46
CA HIS A 20 -4.09 -18.46 -1.13
C HIS A 20 -2.79 -17.69 -0.99
N GLU A 21 -2.38 -17.02 -2.06
CA GLU A 21 -1.21 -16.16 -2.01
C GLU A 21 -1.48 -14.94 -1.12
N VAL A 22 -0.49 -14.61 -0.29
CA VAL A 22 -0.53 -13.43 0.57
C VAL A 22 0.79 -12.67 0.43
N ILE A 23 0.72 -11.36 0.64
CA ILE A 23 1.91 -10.52 0.71
C ILE A 23 2.21 -10.29 2.18
N VAL A 24 3.44 -10.58 2.58
CA VAL A 24 3.89 -10.41 3.96
C VAL A 24 4.91 -9.28 3.99
N LYS A 25 4.63 -8.28 4.81
CA LYS A 25 5.48 -7.11 5.01
C LYS A 25 6.13 -7.16 6.38
N GLY A 26 7.41 -6.89 6.43
CA GLY A 26 8.15 -6.78 7.66
C GLY A 26 9.55 -6.23 7.39
N CYS A 27 10.06 -5.39 8.30
CA CYS A 27 11.38 -4.80 8.16
C CYS A 27 12.46 -5.88 8.13
N GLY A 28 13.17 -5.99 7.01
CA GLY A 28 14.24 -6.97 6.84
C GLY A 28 13.76 -8.42 6.80
N ILE A 29 12.48 -8.67 6.56
CA ILE A 29 11.91 -10.02 6.59
C ILE A 29 12.55 -10.97 5.58
N ALA A 30 13.00 -10.44 4.44
CA ALA A 30 13.67 -11.21 3.39
C ALA A 30 15.20 -11.07 3.41
N PHE A 31 15.75 -10.27 4.34
CA PHE A 31 17.19 -10.03 4.41
C PHE A 31 17.93 -11.33 4.69
N GLN A 32 18.90 -11.66 3.83
CA GLN A 32 19.67 -12.90 3.89
C GLN A 32 18.82 -14.18 3.84
N LYS A 33 17.60 -14.08 3.30
CA LYS A 33 16.70 -15.22 3.11
C LYS A 33 16.58 -15.57 1.63
N LYS A 34 16.21 -16.81 1.38
CA LYS A 34 16.00 -17.35 0.02
C LYS A 34 14.61 -17.97 -0.09
N LYS A 35 14.14 -18.09 -1.31
CA LYS A 35 12.92 -18.83 -1.62
C LYS A 35 12.96 -20.23 -0.99
N GLY A 36 11.87 -20.63 -0.35
CA GLY A 36 11.74 -21.92 0.33
C GLY A 36 12.11 -21.90 1.82
N GLN A 37 12.72 -20.82 2.31
CA GLN A 37 13.05 -20.71 3.72
C GLN A 37 11.86 -20.24 4.55
N GLN A 38 11.89 -20.51 5.83
CA GLN A 38 10.88 -20.06 6.79
C GLN A 38 11.08 -18.59 7.11
N VAL A 39 9.94 -17.89 7.27
CA VAL A 39 9.90 -16.50 7.73
C VAL A 39 9.99 -16.47 9.24
N GLU A 40 10.74 -15.54 9.79
CA GLU A 40 10.70 -15.25 11.22
C GLU A 40 9.39 -14.53 11.55
N GLU A 41 8.49 -15.19 12.28
CA GLU A 41 7.17 -14.64 12.60
C GLU A 41 7.25 -13.33 13.38
N SER A 42 8.27 -13.16 14.21
CA SER A 42 8.50 -11.93 14.96
C SER A 42 8.74 -10.70 14.07
N ARG A 43 9.12 -10.90 12.81
CA ARG A 43 9.36 -9.82 11.85
C ARG A 43 8.14 -9.46 11.01
N ILE A 44 7.07 -10.25 11.10
CA ILE A 44 5.84 -9.98 10.35
C ILE A 44 5.13 -8.78 10.96
N GLU A 45 5.02 -7.71 10.18
CA GLU A 45 4.27 -6.50 10.58
C GLU A 45 2.86 -6.52 10.05
N LYS A 46 2.68 -6.95 8.80
CA LYS A 46 1.38 -6.96 8.14
C LYS A 46 1.31 -8.08 7.10
N ILE A 47 0.14 -8.71 7.01
CA ILE A 47 -0.17 -9.68 5.97
C ILE A 47 -1.32 -9.09 5.13
N PHE A 48 -1.09 -8.95 3.82
CA PHE A 48 -2.10 -8.47 2.89
C PHE A 48 -2.69 -9.65 2.13
N THR A 49 -4.01 -9.73 2.11
CA THR A 49 -4.74 -10.76 1.39
C THR A 49 -5.25 -10.20 0.06
N ALA A 50 -5.37 -11.08 -0.94
CA ALA A 50 -5.98 -10.73 -2.23
C ALA A 50 -7.38 -11.33 -2.31
N GLU A 51 -8.27 -10.71 -3.09
CA GLU A 51 -9.60 -11.26 -3.36
C GLU A 51 -9.51 -12.60 -4.11
N ASN A 52 -8.50 -12.74 -4.95
CA ASN A 52 -8.24 -13.94 -5.74
C ASN A 52 -7.18 -14.81 -5.06
N ALA A 53 -7.20 -16.11 -5.37
CA ALA A 53 -6.24 -17.07 -4.83
C ALA A 53 -4.79 -16.77 -5.22
N GLN A 54 -4.58 -15.94 -6.22
CA GLN A 54 -3.25 -15.58 -6.72
C GLN A 54 -3.14 -14.06 -6.87
N ILE A 55 -1.97 -13.55 -6.52
CA ILE A 55 -1.65 -12.12 -6.70
C ILE A 55 -1.03 -11.94 -8.08
N SER A 56 -1.61 -11.07 -8.89
CA SER A 56 -1.18 -10.86 -10.26
C SER A 56 0.27 -10.36 -10.34
N LYS A 57 0.94 -10.64 -11.45
CA LYS A 57 2.29 -10.15 -11.72
C LYS A 57 2.32 -8.63 -11.80
N GLU A 58 1.23 -7.99 -12.23
CA GLU A 58 1.11 -6.53 -12.25
C GLU A 58 1.20 -5.94 -10.85
N ILE A 59 0.44 -6.49 -9.91
CA ILE A 59 0.48 -6.05 -8.51
C ILE A 59 1.86 -6.28 -7.92
N GLN A 60 2.48 -7.43 -8.19
CA GLN A 60 3.85 -7.70 -7.75
C GLN A 60 4.84 -6.68 -8.29
N GLY A 61 4.70 -6.30 -9.57
CA GLY A 61 5.53 -5.26 -10.19
C GLY A 61 5.35 -3.89 -9.55
N TYR A 62 4.12 -3.51 -9.26
CA TYR A 62 3.82 -2.25 -8.56
C TYR A 62 4.44 -2.22 -7.18
N LEU A 63 4.33 -3.31 -6.44
CA LEU A 63 4.86 -3.39 -5.08
C LEU A 63 6.38 -3.25 -5.03
N THR A 64 7.09 -3.82 -6.02
CA THR A 64 8.54 -3.68 -6.08
C THR A 64 8.98 -2.29 -6.54
N ALA A 65 8.12 -1.58 -7.29
CA ALA A 65 8.40 -0.24 -7.81
C ALA A 65 8.04 0.88 -6.83
N ILE A 66 7.13 0.63 -5.87
CA ILE A 66 6.68 1.66 -4.91
C ILE A 66 7.70 1.77 -3.76
N PRO A 67 8.30 2.95 -3.53
CA PRO A 67 9.15 3.16 -2.36
C PRO A 67 8.41 2.89 -1.05
N GLU A 68 9.12 2.30 -0.10
CA GLU A 68 8.56 1.87 1.18
C GLU A 68 7.90 3.01 1.96
N LYS A 69 8.43 4.22 1.85
CA LYS A 69 7.87 5.41 2.53
C LYS A 69 6.41 5.67 2.18
N TYR A 70 6.00 5.39 0.94
CA TYR A 70 4.60 5.55 0.53
C TYR A 70 3.72 4.45 1.09
N LEU A 71 4.21 3.21 1.08
CA LEU A 71 3.49 2.07 1.66
C LEU A 71 3.28 2.24 3.16
N ASP A 72 4.30 2.66 3.88
CA ASP A 72 4.23 2.89 5.33
C ASP A 72 3.26 4.02 5.67
N PHE A 73 3.30 5.12 4.91
CA PHE A 73 2.38 6.23 5.09
C PHE A 73 0.93 5.80 4.88
N VAL A 74 0.66 5.09 3.78
CA VAL A 74 -0.70 4.66 3.44
C VAL A 74 -1.21 3.63 4.45
N GLU A 75 -0.36 2.72 4.91
CA GLU A 75 -0.73 1.75 5.93
C GLU A 75 -1.20 2.45 7.21
N ALA A 76 -0.42 3.42 7.69
CA ALA A 76 -0.79 4.19 8.88
C ALA A 76 -2.09 4.97 8.68
N PHE A 77 -2.26 5.60 7.53
CA PHE A 77 -3.46 6.37 7.20
C PHE A 77 -4.71 5.48 7.11
N VAL A 78 -4.62 4.38 6.38
CA VAL A 78 -5.77 3.46 6.19
C VAL A 78 -6.17 2.81 7.52
N ASN A 79 -5.20 2.43 8.35
CA ASN A 79 -5.49 1.88 9.67
C ASN A 79 -6.19 2.89 10.55
N ASP A 80 -5.77 4.15 10.52
CA ASP A 80 -6.40 5.24 11.26
C ASP A 80 -7.86 5.46 10.81
N VAL A 81 -8.11 5.45 9.51
CA VAL A 81 -9.46 5.57 8.94
C VAL A 81 -10.34 4.40 9.36
N LYS A 82 -9.81 3.17 9.32
CA LYS A 82 -10.56 1.99 9.75
C LYS A 82 -10.99 2.08 11.22
N GLU A 83 -10.12 2.59 12.08
CA GLU A 83 -10.41 2.74 13.50
C GLU A 83 -11.44 3.85 13.77
N LYS A 84 -11.22 5.04 13.19
CA LYS A 84 -12.09 6.21 13.44
C LYS A 84 -13.47 6.07 12.82
N GLU A 85 -13.54 5.54 11.61
CA GLU A 85 -14.77 5.53 10.82
C GLU A 85 -15.48 4.18 10.82
N GLY A 86 -14.86 3.15 11.35
CA GLY A 86 -15.41 1.79 11.35
C GLY A 86 -15.61 1.22 9.95
N MET A 87 -14.88 1.72 8.95
CA MET A 87 -15.01 1.30 7.56
C MET A 87 -14.28 -0.01 7.31
N LYS A 88 -14.91 -0.89 6.54
CA LYS A 88 -14.25 -2.09 6.01
C LYS A 88 -13.66 -1.74 4.65
N LEU A 89 -12.34 -1.76 4.57
CA LEU A 89 -11.61 -1.48 3.34
C LEU A 89 -10.88 -2.74 2.87
N ASN A 90 -10.89 -2.95 1.56
CA ASN A 90 -10.15 -4.06 0.94
C ASN A 90 -8.65 -3.78 1.00
N ASP A 91 -7.85 -4.82 1.23
CA ASP A 91 -6.38 -4.69 1.30
C ASP A 91 -5.76 -4.13 0.01
N SER A 92 -6.41 -4.27 -1.14
CA SER A 92 -5.93 -3.68 -2.39
C SER A 92 -5.79 -2.16 -2.33
N ILE A 93 -6.50 -1.48 -1.41
CA ILE A 93 -6.41 -0.02 -1.26
C ILE A 93 -5.02 0.42 -0.84
N TYR A 94 -4.28 -0.38 -0.07
CA TYR A 94 -2.91 -0.05 0.35
C TYR A 94 -2.00 0.16 -0.87
N PHE A 95 -2.16 -0.66 -1.89
CA PHE A 95 -1.33 -0.64 -3.08
C PHE A 95 -1.79 0.41 -4.09
N SER A 96 -3.07 0.44 -4.39
CA SER A 96 -3.63 1.41 -5.34
C SER A 96 -3.47 2.84 -4.84
N LEU A 97 -3.70 3.09 -3.55
CA LEU A 97 -3.53 4.43 -2.97
C LEU A 97 -2.06 4.84 -2.95
N SER A 98 -1.15 3.93 -2.61
CA SER A 98 0.30 4.20 -2.64
C SER A 98 0.78 4.56 -4.04
N ASP A 99 0.32 3.82 -5.05
CA ASP A 99 0.64 4.09 -6.44
C ASP A 99 0.11 5.45 -6.89
N HIS A 100 -1.13 5.77 -6.54
CA HIS A 100 -1.73 7.08 -6.84
C HIS A 100 -0.96 8.24 -6.22
N ILE A 101 -0.58 8.12 -4.96
CA ILE A 101 0.19 9.17 -4.25
C ILE A 101 1.56 9.35 -4.90
N MET A 102 2.27 8.25 -5.13
CA MET A 102 3.58 8.28 -5.78
C MET A 102 3.49 8.92 -7.16
N GLY A 103 2.51 8.52 -7.96
CA GLY A 103 2.29 9.06 -9.30
C GLY A 103 1.96 10.54 -9.28
N ALA A 104 1.11 10.99 -8.35
CA ALA A 104 0.74 12.39 -8.21
C ALA A 104 1.94 13.26 -7.83
N ILE A 105 2.75 12.81 -6.88
CA ILE A 105 3.97 13.53 -6.47
C ILE A 105 4.99 13.58 -7.60
N SER A 106 5.20 12.46 -8.30
CA SER A 106 6.12 12.40 -9.44
C SER A 106 5.72 13.37 -10.55
N ARG A 107 4.43 13.44 -10.85
CA ARG A 107 3.93 14.37 -11.87
C ARG A 107 4.09 15.83 -11.44
N LEU A 108 3.86 16.12 -10.18
CA LEU A 108 4.06 17.47 -9.64
C LEU A 108 5.54 17.87 -9.73
N GLU A 109 6.46 16.99 -9.37
CA GLU A 109 7.89 17.22 -9.46
C GLU A 109 8.36 17.46 -10.91
N ASN A 110 7.69 16.82 -11.88
CA ASN A 110 7.97 17.01 -13.31
C ASN A 110 7.22 18.18 -13.93
N GLY A 111 6.59 19.03 -13.11
CA GLY A 111 5.88 20.23 -13.58
C GLY A 111 4.52 19.95 -14.21
N ILE A 112 4.02 18.73 -14.13
CA ILE A 112 2.69 18.39 -14.63
C ILE A 112 1.70 18.61 -13.50
N ARG A 113 0.98 19.73 -13.55
CA ARG A 113 -0.14 19.97 -12.65
C ARG A 113 -1.34 19.17 -13.13
N LEU A 114 -1.51 17.99 -12.57
CA LEU A 114 -2.78 17.30 -12.70
C LEU A 114 -3.71 17.86 -11.65
N GLN A 115 -4.80 18.45 -12.14
CA GLN A 115 -5.90 18.82 -11.28
C GLN A 115 -6.34 17.57 -10.51
N ASN A 116 -5.96 17.49 -9.26
CA ASN A 116 -6.64 16.78 -8.20
C ASN A 116 -7.31 15.46 -8.57
N MET A 117 -6.57 14.55 -9.21
CA MET A 117 -7.12 13.23 -9.53
C MET A 117 -7.50 12.46 -8.27
N LEU A 118 -6.76 12.67 -7.16
CA LEU A 118 -7.11 12.08 -5.87
C LEU A 118 -8.47 12.58 -5.38
N LEU A 119 -8.73 13.89 -5.46
CA LEU A 119 -10.01 14.46 -5.06
C LEU A 119 -11.14 14.11 -6.03
N LEU A 120 -10.85 14.03 -7.33
CA LEU A 120 -11.86 13.63 -8.31
C LEU A 120 -12.31 12.19 -8.12
N ASP A 121 -11.38 11.28 -7.87
CA ASP A 121 -11.71 9.88 -7.61
C ASP A 121 -12.53 9.74 -6.33
N ILE A 122 -12.23 10.54 -5.31
CA ILE A 122 -12.93 10.51 -4.02
C ILE A 122 -14.24 11.29 -4.07
N LYS A 123 -14.32 12.36 -4.87
CA LYS A 123 -15.51 13.18 -5.02
C LYS A 123 -16.69 12.43 -5.65
N GLN A 124 -16.42 11.35 -6.38
CA GLN A 124 -17.45 10.47 -6.92
C GLN A 124 -18.02 9.52 -5.86
N LEU A 125 -17.41 9.46 -4.68
CA LEU A 125 -17.86 8.68 -3.54
C LEU A 125 -18.81 9.50 -2.66
N TYR A 126 -19.30 8.88 -1.58
CA TYR A 126 -20.22 9.54 -0.66
C TYR A 126 -19.50 10.66 0.13
N HIS A 127 -20.30 11.57 0.71
CA HIS A 127 -19.82 12.76 1.39
C HIS A 127 -18.75 12.51 2.46
N LYS A 128 -18.84 11.39 3.17
CA LYS A 128 -17.90 10.98 4.23
C LYS A 128 -16.52 10.64 3.66
N GLU A 129 -16.49 9.96 2.53
CA GLU A 129 -15.26 9.58 1.83
C GLU A 129 -14.57 10.83 1.28
N TYR A 130 -15.33 11.85 0.89
CA TYR A 130 -14.77 13.12 0.44
C TYR A 130 -14.02 13.83 1.57
N GLU A 131 -14.57 13.85 2.79
CA GLU A 131 -13.89 14.41 3.96
C GLU A 131 -12.60 13.65 4.30
N ILE A 132 -12.64 12.33 4.21
CA ILE A 132 -11.45 11.49 4.38
C ILE A 132 -10.39 11.82 3.33
N GLY A 133 -10.81 12.04 2.08
CA GLY A 133 -9.90 12.44 1.01
C GLY A 133 -9.24 13.79 1.24
N LEU A 134 -9.96 14.76 1.79
CA LEU A 134 -9.37 16.05 2.15
C LEU A 134 -8.34 15.90 3.28
N GLU A 135 -8.60 15.06 4.25
CA GLU A 135 -7.66 14.76 5.31
C GLU A 135 -6.41 14.06 4.77
N LEU A 136 -6.59 13.11 3.86
CA LEU A 136 -5.48 12.43 3.20
C LEU A 136 -4.60 13.43 2.43
N LEU A 137 -5.22 14.31 1.66
CA LEU A 137 -4.51 15.32 0.88
C LEU A 137 -3.65 16.20 1.80
N LYS A 138 -4.20 16.64 2.92
CA LYS A 138 -3.48 17.45 3.90
C LYS A 138 -2.27 16.69 4.46
N LYS A 139 -2.47 15.44 4.85
CA LYS A 139 -1.41 14.61 5.42
C LYS A 139 -0.30 14.29 4.41
N VAL A 140 -0.66 14.06 3.14
CA VAL A 140 0.32 13.85 2.07
C VAL A 140 1.18 15.11 1.87
N ASN A 141 0.55 16.28 1.82
CA ASN A 141 1.27 17.53 1.66
C ASN A 141 2.25 17.78 2.81
N GLU A 142 1.84 17.49 4.03
CA GLU A 142 2.68 17.64 5.21
C GLU A 142 3.84 16.62 5.23
N MET A 143 3.53 15.34 4.99
CA MET A 143 4.52 14.26 5.10
C MET A 143 5.60 14.34 4.03
N PHE A 144 5.23 14.64 2.79
CA PHE A 144 6.13 14.63 1.64
C PHE A 144 6.56 16.04 1.19
N GLU A 145 6.16 17.07 1.94
CA GLU A 145 6.51 18.48 1.69
C GLU A 145 6.18 18.91 0.26
N VAL A 146 4.97 18.59 -0.20
CA VAL A 146 4.46 18.94 -1.53
C VAL A 146 3.18 19.76 -1.40
N ASP A 147 2.75 20.38 -2.50
CA ASP A 147 1.51 21.15 -2.57
C ASP A 147 0.61 20.55 -3.65
N LEU A 148 -0.13 19.53 -3.27
CA LEU A 148 -1.19 18.95 -4.09
C LEU A 148 -2.50 19.67 -3.77
N SER A 149 -3.09 20.27 -4.77
CA SER A 149 -4.36 20.99 -4.60
C SER A 149 -5.57 20.15 -5.02
#